data_be827baced823b5a420332f7c6371acb
#
_entry.id   be827baced823b5a420332f7c6371acb
#
_cell.length_a   1.000
_cell.length_b   1.000
_cell.length_c   1.000
_cell.angle_alpha   90.00
_cell.angle_beta   90.00
_cell.angle_gamma   90.00
#
_symmetry.space_group_name_H-M   'P 1'
#
loop_
_entity.id
_entity.type
_entity.pdbx_description
1 polymer ?
#
loop_
_entity_poly.entity_id
_entity_poly.type
_entity_poly.pdbx_seq_one_letter_code
_entity_poly.pdbx_strand_id
1 'polypeptide(L)'
;MMPRALAAGGMGAVAVCVVLIGALHVLPPSSEVDPVRRTISQYALLEHATVFNVAVLVLAAGSVATMLALIATGLMPARSGAAVALALWALGLAAVVHFPKHNWAVGPSAHGTAHRVAGVVAFLSLPVAALLVARAWRRHPRWGGHAAATVTLGLLSLVCFAPIVVGVAIEPFTGVRWWRAIPLGAVERALALAEVATVVCLAWWSARAAAVERSPARG
;
A
#
# COMPACT_ATOMS: atom_id res chain seq x y z
N MET A 1 16.21 2.09 20.89
CA MET A 1 16.86 2.24 19.56
C MET A 1 16.07 1.53 18.46
N MET A 2 15.67 0.30 18.68
CA MET A 2 14.97 -0.56 17.70
C MET A 2 13.72 0.06 17.03
N PRO A 3 12.71 0.65 17.74
CA PRO A 3 11.52 1.15 17.07
C PRO A 3 11.78 2.28 16.07
N ARG A 4 12.74 3.17 16.36
CA ARG A 4 13.13 4.23 15.42
C ARG A 4 13.83 3.70 14.17
N ALA A 5 14.70 2.70 14.32
CA ALA A 5 15.36 2.05 13.19
C ALA A 5 14.33 1.35 12.29
N LEU A 6 13.36 0.64 12.88
CA LEU A 6 12.25 0.02 12.16
C LEU A 6 11.40 1.05 11.41
N ALA A 7 11.04 2.17 12.06
CA ALA A 7 10.28 3.24 11.43
C ALA A 7 11.05 3.90 10.28
N ALA A 8 12.36 4.17 10.49
CA ALA A 8 13.23 4.72 9.44
C ALA A 8 13.37 3.74 8.27
N GLY A 9 13.51 2.44 8.56
CA GLY A 9 13.53 1.38 7.56
C GLY A 9 12.23 1.34 6.73
N GLY A 10 11.08 1.48 7.39
CA GLY A 10 9.78 1.57 6.73
C GLY A 10 9.69 2.76 5.77
N MET A 11 10.06 3.96 6.22
CA MET A 11 10.09 5.16 5.38
C MET A 11 11.10 5.04 4.23
N GLY A 12 12.30 4.52 4.51
CA GLY A 12 13.32 4.28 3.50
C GLY A 12 12.86 3.29 2.42
N ALA A 13 12.19 2.22 2.82
CA ALA A 13 11.62 1.24 1.89
C ALA A 13 10.56 1.86 0.98
N VAL A 14 9.69 2.72 1.52
CA VAL A 14 8.73 3.46 0.68
C VAL A 14 9.46 4.36 -0.31
N ALA A 15 10.48 5.12 0.13
CA ALA A 15 11.26 5.97 -0.76
C ALA A 15 11.91 5.18 -1.89
N VAL A 16 12.53 4.04 -1.58
CA VAL A 16 13.12 3.13 -2.59
C VAL A 16 12.04 2.62 -3.56
N CYS A 17 10.89 2.17 -3.05
CA CYS A 17 9.78 1.72 -3.90
C CYS A 17 9.32 2.81 -4.86
N VAL A 18 9.11 4.03 -4.36
CA VAL A 18 8.65 5.18 -5.18
C VAL A 18 9.67 5.52 -6.25
N VAL A 19 10.98 5.53 -5.92
CA VAL A 19 12.06 5.77 -6.89
C VAL A 19 12.09 4.69 -7.97
N LEU A 20 12.03 3.40 -7.59
CA LEU A 20 12.07 2.30 -8.55
C LEU A 20 10.84 2.29 -9.46
N ILE A 21 9.64 2.49 -8.91
CA ILE A 21 8.41 2.58 -9.72
C ILE A 21 8.44 3.85 -10.59
N GLY A 22 8.91 4.98 -10.05
CA GLY A 22 9.12 6.21 -10.81
C GLY A 22 10.07 6.02 -11.99
N ALA A 23 11.17 5.30 -11.79
CA ALA A 23 12.12 4.97 -12.86
C ALA A 23 11.43 4.18 -13.99
N LEU A 24 10.55 3.24 -13.69
CA LEU A 24 9.79 2.50 -14.71
C LEU A 24 8.87 3.38 -15.57
N HIS A 25 8.46 4.55 -15.08
CA HIS A 25 7.66 5.49 -15.85
C HIS A 25 8.47 6.29 -16.87
N VAL A 26 9.80 6.37 -16.71
CA VAL A 26 10.67 7.22 -17.55
C VAL A 26 11.71 6.43 -18.34
N LEU A 27 12.03 5.20 -17.95
CA LEU A 27 13.04 4.36 -18.60
C LEU A 27 12.43 3.49 -19.73
N PRO A 28 12.93 3.57 -20.98
CA PRO A 28 12.51 2.65 -22.03
C PRO A 28 12.90 1.19 -21.70
N PRO A 29 12.13 0.20 -22.17
CA PRO A 29 10.88 0.31 -22.89
C PRO A 29 9.66 0.49 -21.99
N SER A 30 9.81 0.51 -20.65
CA SER A 30 8.71 0.58 -19.68
C SER A 30 7.95 1.90 -19.76
N SER A 31 8.60 3.00 -20.17
CA SER A 31 7.99 4.33 -20.35
C SER A 31 6.92 4.38 -21.46
N GLU A 32 6.85 3.36 -22.33
CA GLU A 32 5.82 3.24 -23.38
C GLU A 32 4.47 2.75 -22.82
N VAL A 33 4.43 2.31 -21.57
CA VAL A 33 3.19 1.90 -20.90
C VAL A 33 2.31 3.12 -20.63
N ASP A 34 1.13 3.18 -21.24
CA ASP A 34 0.15 4.24 -20.98
C ASP A 34 -0.23 4.26 -19.48
N PRO A 35 0.16 5.30 -18.73
CA PRO A 35 -0.06 5.35 -17.28
C PRO A 35 -1.52 5.58 -16.91
N VAL A 36 -2.36 6.04 -17.82
CA VAL A 36 -3.79 6.28 -17.59
C VAL A 36 -4.57 4.97 -17.74
N ARG A 37 -4.23 4.15 -18.72
CA ARG A 37 -4.99 2.94 -19.05
C ARG A 37 -4.41 1.67 -18.46
N ARG A 38 -3.08 1.58 -18.29
CA ARG A 38 -2.40 0.36 -17.84
C ARG A 38 -2.00 0.46 -16.37
N THR A 39 -2.25 -0.61 -15.65
CA THR A 39 -1.91 -0.77 -14.22
C THR A 39 -0.40 -0.72 -13.99
N ILE A 40 0.04 -0.37 -12.78
CA ILE A 40 1.45 -0.44 -12.35
C ILE A 40 1.97 -1.88 -12.49
N SER A 41 1.13 -2.88 -12.17
CA SER A 41 1.49 -4.29 -12.33
C SER A 41 1.73 -4.71 -13.80
N GLN A 42 1.47 -3.85 -14.78
CA GLN A 42 1.86 -4.10 -16.18
C GLN A 42 3.37 -4.22 -16.34
N TYR A 43 4.14 -3.51 -15.53
CA TYR A 43 5.61 -3.59 -15.53
C TYR A 43 6.14 -4.99 -15.20
N ALA A 44 5.37 -5.82 -14.47
CA ALA A 44 5.74 -7.21 -14.19
C ALA A 44 5.76 -8.12 -15.43
N LEU A 45 5.21 -7.67 -16.56
CA LEU A 45 5.19 -8.43 -17.84
C LEU A 45 6.22 -7.91 -18.86
N LEU A 46 7.04 -6.94 -18.49
CA LEU A 46 8.00 -6.28 -19.37
C LEU A 46 9.44 -6.65 -19.00
N GLU A 47 10.38 -6.18 -19.80
CA GLU A 47 11.83 -6.42 -19.63
C GLU A 47 12.32 -6.07 -18.22
N HIS A 48 11.82 -4.95 -17.64
CA HIS A 48 12.19 -4.49 -16.31
C HIS A 48 11.31 -5.08 -15.17
N ALA A 49 10.72 -6.25 -15.36
CA ALA A 49 9.88 -6.91 -14.35
C ALA A 49 10.59 -7.06 -12.99
N THR A 50 11.91 -7.32 -13.00
CA THR A 50 12.70 -7.43 -11.77
C THR A 50 12.67 -6.14 -10.95
N VAL A 51 12.73 -4.96 -11.58
CA VAL A 51 12.67 -3.67 -10.90
C VAL A 51 11.32 -3.49 -10.20
N PHE A 52 10.21 -3.83 -10.89
CA PHE A 52 8.87 -3.85 -10.30
C PHE A 52 8.79 -4.81 -9.09
N ASN A 53 9.27 -6.04 -9.26
CA ASN A 53 9.21 -7.05 -8.20
C ASN A 53 10.02 -6.62 -6.97
N VAL A 54 11.23 -6.10 -7.16
CA VAL A 54 12.08 -5.57 -6.07
C VAL A 54 11.38 -4.41 -5.37
N ALA A 55 10.81 -3.46 -6.11
CA ALA A 55 10.10 -2.31 -5.55
C ALA A 55 8.96 -2.75 -4.63
N VAL A 56 8.12 -3.70 -5.09
CA VAL A 56 6.97 -4.20 -4.33
C VAL A 56 7.41 -5.01 -3.11
N LEU A 57 8.45 -5.85 -3.22
CA LEU A 57 8.97 -6.63 -2.08
C LEU A 57 9.64 -5.73 -1.04
N VAL A 58 10.36 -4.69 -1.46
CA VAL A 58 10.93 -3.69 -0.54
C VAL A 58 9.82 -2.95 0.20
N LEU A 59 8.72 -2.58 -0.49
CA LEU A 59 7.55 -1.98 0.16
C LEU A 59 6.90 -2.94 1.16
N ALA A 60 6.76 -4.22 0.81
CA ALA A 60 6.23 -5.24 1.73
C ALA A 60 7.09 -5.37 2.99
N ALA A 61 8.42 -5.48 2.84
CA ALA A 61 9.35 -5.55 3.96
C ALA A 61 9.32 -4.29 4.83
N GLY A 62 9.29 -3.10 4.21
CA GLY A 62 9.15 -1.82 4.91
C GLY A 62 7.84 -1.68 5.67
N SER A 63 6.75 -2.25 5.13
CA SER A 63 5.45 -2.29 5.81
C SER A 63 5.48 -3.20 7.04
N VAL A 64 6.16 -4.34 6.96
CA VAL A 64 6.42 -5.21 8.13
C VAL A 64 7.26 -4.46 9.18
N ALA A 65 8.32 -3.76 8.77
CA ALA A 65 9.12 -2.95 9.70
C ALA A 65 8.26 -1.86 10.37
N THR A 66 7.38 -1.19 9.63
CA THR A 66 6.42 -0.20 10.16
C THR A 66 5.45 -0.85 11.15
N MET A 67 4.90 -2.00 10.84
CA MET A 67 4.04 -2.78 11.74
C MET A 67 4.74 -3.09 13.06
N LEU A 68 5.98 -3.60 12.99
CA LEU A 68 6.79 -3.92 14.17
C LEU A 68 7.12 -2.65 14.98
N ALA A 69 7.36 -1.52 14.33
CA ALA A 69 7.58 -0.23 14.99
C ALA A 69 6.32 0.24 15.76
N LEU A 70 5.13 0.11 15.16
CA LEU A 70 3.85 0.44 15.81
C LEU A 70 3.59 -0.44 17.04
N ILE A 71 3.92 -1.73 16.95
CA ILE A 71 3.79 -2.66 18.08
C ILE A 71 4.80 -2.30 19.19
N ALA A 72 6.05 -2.10 18.82
CA ALA A 72 7.12 -1.80 19.77
C ALA A 72 6.96 -0.45 20.49
N THR A 73 6.22 0.48 19.92
CA THR A 73 5.88 1.79 20.54
C THR A 73 4.53 1.78 21.25
N GLY A 74 3.87 0.64 21.38
CA GLY A 74 2.56 0.54 22.04
C GLY A 74 1.41 1.24 21.29
N LEU A 75 1.64 1.77 20.08
CA LEU A 75 0.60 2.40 19.26
C LEU A 75 -0.44 1.39 18.76
N MET A 76 -0.03 0.12 18.66
CA MET A 76 -0.88 -0.97 18.18
C MET A 76 -0.56 -2.27 18.93
N PRO A 77 -1.56 -2.96 19.48
CA PRO A 77 -1.35 -4.30 20.06
C PRO A 77 -0.97 -5.33 18.99
N ALA A 78 0.00 -6.22 19.30
CA ALA A 78 0.45 -7.26 18.37
C ALA A 78 -0.69 -8.22 17.95
N ARG A 79 -1.64 -8.49 18.86
CA ARG A 79 -2.81 -9.35 18.63
C ARG A 79 -4.05 -8.50 18.38
N SER A 80 -4.03 -7.65 17.36
CA SER A 80 -5.15 -6.78 17.01
C SER A 80 -5.58 -6.97 15.56
N GLY A 81 -6.81 -6.59 15.23
CA GLY A 81 -7.28 -6.57 13.84
C GLY A 81 -6.43 -5.66 12.94
N ALA A 82 -5.85 -4.59 13.50
CA ALA A 82 -4.93 -3.72 12.77
C ALA A 82 -3.63 -4.44 12.39
N ALA A 83 -3.06 -5.24 13.30
CA ALA A 83 -1.86 -6.04 13.01
C ALA A 83 -2.15 -7.10 11.94
N VAL A 84 -3.29 -7.77 12.02
CA VAL A 84 -3.74 -8.73 10.98
C VAL A 84 -3.89 -8.03 9.63
N ALA A 85 -4.53 -6.86 9.59
CA ALA A 85 -4.72 -6.13 8.35
C ALA A 85 -3.40 -5.65 7.74
N LEU A 86 -2.43 -5.15 8.54
CA LEU A 86 -1.08 -4.82 8.06
C LEU A 86 -0.32 -6.05 7.56
N ALA A 87 -0.48 -7.20 8.21
CA ALA A 87 0.11 -8.45 7.75
C ALA A 87 -0.50 -8.89 6.41
N LEU A 88 -1.82 -8.80 6.26
CA LEU A 88 -2.51 -9.12 5.00
C LEU A 88 -2.08 -8.17 3.86
N TRP A 89 -1.88 -6.88 4.14
CA TRP A 89 -1.29 -5.94 3.20
C TRP A 89 0.09 -6.41 2.72
N ALA A 90 1.01 -6.68 3.63
CA ALA A 90 2.37 -7.09 3.28
C ALA A 90 2.40 -8.45 2.55
N LEU A 91 1.59 -9.42 2.99
CA LEU A 91 1.44 -10.72 2.33
C LEU A 91 0.79 -10.57 0.94
N GLY A 92 -0.20 -9.71 0.81
CA GLY A 92 -0.83 -9.41 -0.48
C GLY A 92 0.16 -8.84 -1.48
N LEU A 93 1.02 -7.89 -1.06
CA LEU A 93 2.11 -7.38 -1.90
C LEU A 93 3.10 -8.48 -2.32
N ALA A 94 3.52 -9.34 -1.39
CA ALA A 94 4.40 -10.46 -1.71
C ALA A 94 3.72 -11.45 -2.68
N ALA A 95 2.44 -11.72 -2.50
CA ALA A 95 1.65 -12.58 -3.39
C ALA A 95 1.48 -11.97 -4.80
N VAL A 96 1.33 -10.64 -4.92
CA VAL A 96 1.30 -9.94 -6.21
C VAL A 96 2.59 -10.19 -7.00
N VAL A 97 3.74 -10.27 -6.35
CA VAL A 97 5.01 -10.59 -6.99
C VAL A 97 5.12 -12.08 -7.31
N HIS A 98 4.69 -12.94 -6.37
CA HIS A 98 4.80 -14.39 -6.53
C HIS A 98 3.89 -14.93 -7.64
N PHE A 99 2.68 -14.41 -7.79
CA PHE A 99 1.73 -14.83 -8.83
C PHE A 99 1.80 -13.88 -10.02
N PRO A 100 2.28 -14.35 -11.20
CA PRO A 100 2.30 -13.51 -12.40
C PRO A 100 0.91 -13.01 -12.78
N LYS A 101 0.83 -11.74 -13.18
CA LYS A 101 -0.38 -11.14 -13.73
C LYS A 101 -0.85 -11.86 -14.99
N HIS A 102 -2.15 -11.77 -15.31
CA HIS A 102 -2.65 -12.22 -16.62
C HIS A 102 -1.89 -11.57 -17.79
N ASN A 103 -1.36 -12.39 -18.65
CA ASN A 103 -0.93 -11.95 -19.98
C ASN A 103 -2.10 -12.11 -20.97
N TRP A 104 -2.79 -11.00 -21.26
CA TRP A 104 -3.96 -11.01 -22.11
C TRP A 104 -3.67 -11.38 -23.58
N ALA A 105 -2.41 -11.36 -24.01
CA ALA A 105 -2.03 -11.91 -25.32
C ALA A 105 -2.15 -13.43 -25.37
N VAL A 106 -2.06 -14.11 -24.21
CA VAL A 106 -2.18 -15.56 -24.07
C VAL A 106 -3.57 -15.96 -23.53
N GLY A 107 -4.15 -15.15 -22.66
CA GLY A 107 -5.46 -15.36 -22.04
C GLY A 107 -5.45 -15.40 -20.51
N PRO A 108 -6.61 -15.68 -19.89
CA PRO A 108 -6.72 -15.78 -18.45
C PRO A 108 -5.97 -16.99 -17.89
N SER A 109 -5.41 -16.84 -16.66
CA SER A 109 -4.68 -17.91 -15.98
C SER A 109 -5.05 -17.95 -14.49
N ALA A 110 -4.86 -19.10 -13.83
CA ALA A 110 -5.06 -19.25 -12.39
C ALA A 110 -4.14 -18.30 -11.60
N HIS A 111 -2.87 -18.20 -12.01
CA HIS A 111 -1.91 -17.26 -11.41
C HIS A 111 -2.36 -15.82 -11.51
N GLY A 112 -2.86 -15.39 -12.67
CA GLY A 112 -3.37 -14.02 -12.83
C GLY A 112 -4.64 -13.76 -12.03
N THR A 113 -5.46 -14.78 -11.77
CA THR A 113 -6.59 -14.67 -10.82
C THR A 113 -6.08 -14.50 -9.39
N ALA A 114 -5.11 -15.31 -8.96
CA ALA A 114 -4.46 -15.17 -7.64
C ALA A 114 -3.80 -13.79 -7.47
N HIS A 115 -3.08 -13.30 -8.48
CA HIS A 115 -2.52 -11.95 -8.50
C HIS A 115 -3.58 -10.86 -8.25
N ARG A 116 -4.72 -10.97 -8.93
CA ARG A 116 -5.82 -10.02 -8.80
C ARG A 116 -6.44 -10.04 -7.41
N VAL A 117 -6.69 -11.24 -6.87
CA VAL A 117 -7.20 -11.42 -5.50
C VAL A 117 -6.20 -10.85 -4.48
N ALA A 118 -4.92 -11.16 -4.62
CA ALA A 118 -3.85 -10.63 -3.76
C ALA A 118 -3.81 -9.10 -3.79
N GLY A 119 -3.94 -8.49 -4.98
CA GLY A 119 -4.01 -7.03 -5.13
C GLY A 119 -5.22 -6.42 -4.40
N VAL A 120 -6.41 -7.01 -4.56
CA VAL A 120 -7.63 -6.55 -3.86
C VAL A 120 -7.47 -6.69 -2.35
N VAL A 121 -6.94 -7.82 -1.86
CA VAL A 121 -6.66 -8.03 -0.43
C VAL A 121 -5.69 -6.97 0.08
N ALA A 122 -4.60 -6.71 -0.63
CA ALA A 122 -3.65 -5.66 -0.26
C ALA A 122 -4.35 -4.30 -0.17
N PHE A 123 -4.94 -3.84 -1.28
CA PHE A 123 -5.55 -2.50 -1.37
C PHE A 123 -6.69 -2.23 -0.38
N LEU A 124 -7.36 -3.25 0.13
CA LEU A 124 -8.39 -3.09 1.15
C LEU A 124 -7.83 -3.23 2.58
N SER A 125 -6.77 -4.01 2.77
CA SER A 125 -6.24 -4.28 4.10
C SER A 125 -5.52 -3.08 4.71
N LEU A 126 -4.75 -2.30 3.94
CA LEU A 126 -4.04 -1.15 4.49
C LEU A 126 -4.96 -0.03 4.98
N PRO A 127 -5.99 0.43 4.24
CA PRO A 127 -6.94 1.41 4.76
C PRO A 127 -7.69 0.89 6.00
N VAL A 128 -8.06 -0.40 6.04
CA VAL A 128 -8.66 -1.00 7.24
C VAL A 128 -7.69 -0.93 8.42
N ALA A 129 -6.42 -1.29 8.22
CA ALA A 129 -5.40 -1.17 9.26
C ALA A 129 -5.25 0.26 9.77
N ALA A 130 -5.18 1.25 8.86
CA ALA A 130 -5.09 2.66 9.18
C ALA A 130 -6.25 3.14 10.07
N LEU A 131 -7.48 2.78 9.70
CA LEU A 131 -8.67 3.14 10.46
C LEU A 131 -8.68 2.48 11.85
N LEU A 132 -8.27 1.22 11.95
CA LEU A 132 -8.22 0.49 13.22
C LEU A 132 -7.11 1.01 14.15
N VAL A 133 -5.90 1.31 13.64
CA VAL A 133 -4.83 1.94 14.43
C VAL A 133 -5.28 3.30 14.94
N ALA A 134 -5.81 4.14 14.07
CA ALA A 134 -6.18 5.49 14.41
C ALA A 134 -7.34 5.59 15.40
N ARG A 135 -8.28 4.62 15.37
CA ARG A 135 -9.48 4.62 16.22
C ARG A 135 -9.16 4.81 17.70
N ALA A 136 -8.13 4.12 18.20
CA ALA A 136 -7.74 4.17 19.61
C ALA A 136 -7.19 5.54 20.04
N TRP A 137 -6.68 6.34 19.11
CA TRP A 137 -5.93 7.56 19.36
C TRP A 137 -6.61 8.85 18.93
N ARG A 138 -7.82 8.77 18.37
CA ARG A 138 -8.53 9.94 17.78
C ARG A 138 -8.73 11.11 18.75
N ARG A 139 -8.90 10.83 20.04
CA ARG A 139 -9.12 11.82 21.09
C ARG A 139 -7.89 12.04 21.98
N HIS A 140 -6.75 11.41 21.64
CA HIS A 140 -5.54 11.52 22.46
C HIS A 140 -4.90 12.90 22.26
N PRO A 141 -4.61 13.68 23.35
CA PRO A 141 -4.13 15.06 23.22
C PRO A 141 -2.87 15.22 22.35
N ARG A 142 -1.95 14.28 22.42
CA ARG A 142 -0.68 14.31 21.66
C ARG A 142 -0.79 13.63 20.29
N TRP A 143 -1.57 12.57 20.15
CA TRP A 143 -1.57 11.72 18.98
C TRP A 143 -2.80 11.89 18.08
N GLY A 144 -3.78 12.71 18.50
CA GLY A 144 -5.00 12.95 17.74
C GLY A 144 -4.75 13.46 16.31
N GLY A 145 -3.75 14.33 16.11
CA GLY A 145 -3.37 14.81 14.77
C GLY A 145 -2.82 13.71 13.86
N HIS A 146 -1.97 12.83 14.39
CA HIS A 146 -1.47 11.67 13.63
C HIS A 146 -2.59 10.69 13.31
N ALA A 147 -3.48 10.44 14.27
CA ALA A 147 -4.65 9.60 14.07
C ALA A 147 -5.59 10.18 13.00
N ALA A 148 -5.83 11.50 13.02
CA ALA A 148 -6.64 12.17 12.00
C ALA A 148 -6.02 12.03 10.60
N ALA A 149 -4.73 12.32 10.46
CA ALA A 149 -4.00 12.14 9.18
C ALA A 149 -4.08 10.69 8.68
N THR A 150 -3.91 9.72 9.57
CA THR A 150 -4.00 8.28 9.22
C THR A 150 -5.43 7.92 8.75
N VAL A 151 -6.47 8.42 9.43
CA VAL A 151 -7.87 8.23 8.99
C VAL A 151 -8.10 8.84 7.62
N THR A 152 -7.66 10.09 7.41
CA THR A 152 -7.83 10.78 6.13
C THR A 152 -7.20 10.01 4.98
N LEU A 153 -5.95 9.53 5.15
CA LEU A 153 -5.26 8.74 4.12
C LEU A 153 -5.94 7.40 3.88
N GLY A 154 -6.38 6.70 4.93
CA GLY A 154 -7.13 5.45 4.80
C GLY A 154 -8.45 5.64 4.05
N LEU A 155 -9.22 6.69 4.36
CA LEU A 155 -10.44 7.03 3.64
C LEU A 155 -10.15 7.44 2.19
N LEU A 156 -9.08 8.20 1.95
CA LEU A 156 -8.67 8.57 0.60
C LEU A 156 -8.34 7.31 -0.24
N SER A 157 -7.66 6.31 0.34
CA SER A 157 -7.41 5.04 -0.34
C SER A 157 -8.72 4.35 -0.73
N LEU A 158 -9.72 4.31 0.16
CA LEU A 158 -11.03 3.73 -0.16
C LEU A 158 -11.77 4.52 -1.26
N VAL A 159 -11.67 5.85 -1.23
CA VAL A 159 -12.24 6.71 -2.30
C VAL A 159 -11.55 6.43 -3.63
N CYS A 160 -10.21 6.30 -3.64
CA CYS A 160 -9.47 5.93 -4.85
C CYS A 160 -9.81 4.51 -5.35
N PHE A 161 -10.19 3.60 -4.46
CA PHE A 161 -10.61 2.24 -4.83
C PHE A 161 -12.05 2.19 -5.38
N ALA A 162 -12.92 3.14 -4.99
CA ALA A 162 -14.34 3.15 -5.37
C ALA A 162 -14.61 3.06 -6.88
N PRO A 163 -13.86 3.73 -7.79
CA PRO A 163 -14.08 3.59 -9.24
C PRO A 163 -13.96 2.14 -9.73
N ILE A 164 -13.08 1.33 -9.12
CA ILE A 164 -12.94 -0.10 -9.46
C ILE A 164 -14.23 -0.85 -9.09
N VAL A 165 -14.75 -0.61 -7.89
CA VAL A 165 -16.00 -1.22 -7.42
C VAL A 165 -17.18 -0.81 -8.31
N VAL A 166 -17.27 0.48 -8.62
CA VAL A 166 -18.31 1.01 -9.52
C VAL A 166 -18.20 0.36 -10.91
N GLY A 167 -16.98 0.31 -11.47
CA GLY A 167 -16.74 -0.30 -12.79
C GLY A 167 -17.21 -1.76 -12.84
N VAL A 168 -16.89 -2.55 -11.80
CA VAL A 168 -17.33 -3.95 -11.68
C VAL A 168 -18.86 -4.04 -11.53
N ALA A 169 -19.46 -3.17 -10.73
CA ALA A 169 -20.91 -3.19 -10.47
C ALA A 169 -21.75 -2.83 -11.72
N ILE A 170 -21.25 -1.92 -12.58
CA ILE A 170 -22.00 -1.48 -13.77
C ILE A 170 -21.77 -2.39 -14.99
N GLU A 171 -20.74 -3.25 -15.00
CA GLU A 171 -20.42 -4.14 -16.12
C GLU A 171 -21.64 -4.97 -16.60
N PRO A 172 -22.45 -5.61 -15.72
CA PRO A 172 -23.59 -6.41 -16.13
C PRO A 172 -24.69 -5.58 -16.85
N PHE A 173 -24.80 -4.30 -16.55
CA PHE A 173 -25.82 -3.41 -17.09
C PHE A 173 -25.39 -2.71 -18.38
N THR A 174 -24.09 -2.48 -18.55
CA THR A 174 -23.55 -1.72 -19.70
C THR A 174 -22.96 -2.61 -20.77
N GLY A 175 -22.62 -3.87 -20.45
CA GLY A 175 -21.84 -4.77 -21.30
C GLY A 175 -20.40 -4.31 -21.53
N VAL A 176 -20.00 -3.16 -20.96
CA VAL A 176 -18.64 -2.64 -21.06
C VAL A 176 -17.77 -3.28 -19.96
N ARG A 177 -16.69 -3.94 -20.34
CA ARG A 177 -15.75 -4.51 -19.40
C ARG A 177 -15.26 -3.45 -18.40
N TRP A 178 -15.36 -3.71 -17.09
CA TRP A 178 -15.09 -2.76 -16.00
C TRP A 178 -13.74 -2.04 -16.14
N TRP A 179 -12.68 -2.74 -16.57
CA TRP A 179 -11.35 -2.14 -16.76
C TRP A 179 -11.25 -1.21 -17.98
N ARG A 180 -12.25 -1.19 -18.87
CA ARG A 180 -12.39 -0.24 -19.98
C ARG A 180 -13.27 0.94 -19.59
N ALA A 181 -14.17 0.76 -18.63
CA ALA A 181 -15.11 1.78 -18.18
C ALA A 181 -14.43 2.90 -17.37
N ILE A 182 -13.25 2.63 -16.82
CA ILE A 182 -12.50 3.56 -15.96
C ILE A 182 -11.07 3.75 -16.48
N PRO A 183 -10.39 4.86 -16.14
CA PRO A 183 -8.96 5.05 -16.39
C PRO A 183 -8.15 4.25 -15.36
N LEU A 184 -8.18 2.91 -15.49
CA LEU A 184 -7.72 1.97 -14.46
C LEU A 184 -6.28 2.24 -14.00
N GLY A 185 -5.40 2.62 -14.93
CA GLY A 185 -4.00 2.92 -14.59
C GLY A 185 -3.86 4.16 -13.71
N ALA A 186 -4.62 5.22 -13.99
CA ALA A 186 -4.63 6.43 -13.18
C ALA A 186 -5.24 6.18 -11.79
N VAL A 187 -6.34 5.42 -11.74
CA VAL A 187 -7.01 5.02 -10.48
C VAL A 187 -6.07 4.22 -9.61
N GLU A 188 -5.37 3.21 -10.15
CA GLU A 188 -4.42 2.40 -9.39
C GLU A 188 -3.24 3.24 -8.87
N ARG A 189 -2.72 4.19 -9.66
CA ARG A 189 -1.64 5.08 -9.22
C ARG A 189 -2.07 6.02 -8.10
N ALA A 190 -3.25 6.60 -8.20
CA ALA A 190 -3.80 7.44 -7.12
C ALA A 190 -3.98 6.63 -5.83
N LEU A 191 -4.52 5.42 -5.95
CA LEU A 191 -4.66 4.49 -4.83
C LEU A 191 -3.30 4.13 -4.23
N ALA A 192 -2.33 3.71 -5.05
CA ALA A 192 -0.98 3.37 -4.58
C ALA A 192 -0.29 4.54 -3.89
N LEU A 193 -0.43 5.77 -4.41
CA LEU A 193 0.10 6.98 -3.75
C LEU A 193 -0.54 7.23 -2.39
N ALA A 194 -1.85 7.08 -2.25
CA ALA A 194 -2.54 7.21 -0.97
C ALA A 194 -2.06 6.15 0.04
N GLU A 195 -1.81 4.93 -0.42
CA GLU A 195 -1.35 3.83 0.42
C GLU A 195 0.10 3.98 0.85
N VAL A 196 1.03 4.32 -0.04
CA VAL A 196 2.41 4.57 0.38
C VAL A 196 2.51 5.76 1.32
N ALA A 197 1.68 6.80 1.12
CA ALA A 197 1.56 7.92 2.06
C ALA A 197 1.04 7.45 3.42
N THR A 198 0.11 6.49 3.45
CA THR A 198 -0.39 5.86 4.69
C THR A 198 0.73 5.14 5.43
N VAL A 199 1.54 4.33 4.73
CA VAL A 199 2.70 3.64 5.34
C VAL A 199 3.69 4.65 5.91
N VAL A 200 4.02 5.72 5.17
CA VAL A 200 4.90 6.80 5.67
C VAL A 200 4.31 7.48 6.92
N CYS A 201 3.01 7.78 6.91
CA CYS A 201 2.32 8.42 8.04
C CYS A 201 2.40 7.52 9.30
N LEU A 202 2.15 6.23 9.18
CA LEU A 202 2.24 5.25 10.26
C LEU A 202 3.69 5.10 10.76
N ALA A 203 4.66 5.01 9.86
CA ALA A 203 6.08 4.94 10.20
C ALA A 203 6.55 6.21 10.90
N TRP A 204 6.19 7.38 10.39
CA TRP A 204 6.48 8.66 11.00
C TRP A 204 5.87 8.77 12.41
N TRP A 205 4.63 8.38 12.58
CA TRP A 205 3.97 8.38 13.88
C TRP A 205 4.71 7.49 14.88
N SER A 206 5.08 6.27 14.50
CA SER A 206 5.85 5.37 15.38
C SER A 206 7.24 5.92 15.72
N ALA A 207 7.93 6.60 14.77
CA ALA A 207 9.19 7.28 15.03
C ALA A 207 9.06 8.40 16.07
N ARG A 208 7.97 9.17 15.98
CA ARG A 208 7.67 10.24 16.95
C ARG A 208 7.34 9.69 18.33
N ALA A 209 6.56 8.60 18.41
CA ALA A 209 6.27 7.92 19.67
C ALA A 209 7.54 7.41 20.35
N ALA A 210 8.41 6.72 19.61
CA ALA A 210 9.70 6.25 20.11
C ALA A 210 10.66 7.37 20.54
N ALA A 211 10.44 8.61 20.05
CA ALA A 211 11.21 9.77 20.48
C ALA A 211 10.82 10.25 21.87
N VAL A 212 9.51 10.24 22.16
CA VAL A 212 8.93 10.71 23.41
C VAL A 212 9.31 9.81 24.59
N GLU A 213 9.29 8.48 24.39
CA GLU A 213 9.64 7.51 25.44
C GLU A 213 11.07 7.68 26.00
N ARG A 214 11.97 8.34 25.26
CA ARG A 214 13.36 8.56 25.67
C ARG A 214 13.61 9.93 26.31
N SER A 215 12.64 10.81 26.31
CA SER A 215 12.77 12.09 27.01
C SER A 215 12.40 11.83 28.48
N PRO A 216 13.37 11.64 29.42
CA PRO A 216 13.02 11.55 30.82
C PRO A 216 12.30 12.86 31.17
N ALA A 217 11.20 12.73 31.92
CA ALA A 217 10.55 13.89 32.51
C ALA A 217 11.64 14.72 33.20
N ARG A 218 11.95 15.90 32.66
CA ARG A 218 12.73 16.90 33.42
C ARG A 218 11.83 17.28 34.55
N GLY A 219 12.05 16.64 35.70
CA GLY A 219 11.48 17.04 37.00
C GLY A 219 12.06 18.33 37.47
#